data_7b65d2d2b56c2ba059a41fe27fdd11b7
#
_entry.id   7b65d2d2b56c2ba059a41fe27fdd11b7
#
_cell.length_a   1.000
_cell.length_b   1.000
_cell.length_c   1.000
_cell.angle_alpha   90.00
_cell.angle_beta   90.00
_cell.angle_gamma   90.00
#
_symmetry.space_group_name_H-M   'P 1'
#
loop_
_entity.id
_entity.type
_entity.pdbx_description
1 polymer ?
#
loop_
_entity_poly.entity_id
_entity_poly.type
_entity_poly.pdbx_seq_one_letter_code
_entity_poly.pdbx_strand_id
1 'polypeptide(L)'
;PERLGIYQSVGDTAGPGGAMRALRTIPMYVEIAQAIRAYAPKAWVINYTNPMSLCVKTLYYVFPEIKAFGCCHEVFGTQKVLKGILEETMGLKDVKREDIQVNVLGINHFTWFDYASYKGIDLFPIYRKYTEEHKEDGYKEADKNWANSTFECAHIVKFDLFRKYGLIAAAGDRHLVEFMPGVG
;
A
#
# COMPACT_ATOMS: atom_id res chain seq x y z
N PRO A 1 -20.64 11.87 5.10
CA PRO A 1 -19.53 12.01 6.05
C PRO A 1 -19.18 13.46 6.28
N GLU A 2 -18.88 14.25 5.25
CA GLU A 2 -18.46 15.66 5.34
C GLU A 2 -19.43 16.55 6.14
N ARG A 3 -20.76 16.35 5.99
CA ARG A 3 -21.76 17.06 6.79
C ARG A 3 -21.65 16.81 8.29
N LEU A 4 -20.92 15.77 8.69
CA LEU A 4 -20.62 15.41 10.08
C LEU A 4 -19.19 15.73 10.48
N GLY A 5 -18.46 16.50 9.66
CA GLY A 5 -17.05 16.81 9.87
C GLY A 5 -16.11 15.61 9.69
N ILE A 6 -16.56 14.56 8.99
CA ILE A 6 -15.76 13.36 8.74
C ILE A 6 -15.21 13.45 7.32
N TYR A 7 -13.91 13.65 7.21
CA TYR A 7 -13.18 13.67 5.95
C TYR A 7 -12.36 12.39 5.82
N GLN A 8 -12.58 11.65 4.73
CA GLN A 8 -11.85 10.41 4.44
C GLN A 8 -11.38 10.42 2.99
N SER A 9 -10.11 10.13 2.78
CA SER A 9 -9.50 10.10 1.45
C SER A 9 -9.99 8.92 0.60
N VAL A 10 -10.26 7.77 1.22
CA VAL A 10 -10.70 6.53 0.56
C VAL A 10 -11.90 5.91 1.25
N GLY A 11 -11.91 5.74 2.57
CA GLY A 11 -12.94 5.01 3.31
C GLY A 11 -12.93 3.51 2.97
N ASP A 12 -11.75 2.94 2.83
CA ASP A 12 -11.55 1.56 2.38
C ASP A 12 -11.40 0.57 3.54
N THR A 13 -10.49 0.84 4.47
CA THR A 13 -10.10 -0.11 5.52
C THR A 13 -10.36 0.44 6.93
N ALA A 14 -10.05 1.69 7.17
CA ALA A 14 -10.15 2.30 8.50
C ALA A 14 -11.25 3.37 8.57
N GLY A 15 -11.54 3.85 9.78
CA GLY A 15 -12.55 4.89 10.02
C GLY A 15 -13.99 4.46 9.74
N PRO A 16 -14.95 5.41 9.75
CA PRO A 16 -16.38 5.11 9.55
C PRO A 16 -16.70 4.48 8.20
N GLY A 17 -16.04 4.92 7.13
CA GLY A 17 -16.22 4.35 5.79
C GLY A 17 -15.74 2.91 5.70
N GLY A 18 -14.57 2.62 6.25
CA GLY A 18 -14.02 1.26 6.35
C GLY A 18 -14.92 0.33 7.16
N ALA A 19 -15.44 0.79 8.30
CA ALA A 19 -16.38 0.02 9.11
C ALA A 19 -17.67 -0.34 8.34
N MET A 20 -18.26 0.64 7.63
CA MET A 20 -19.45 0.40 6.81
C MET A 20 -19.18 -0.55 5.64
N ARG A 21 -18.00 -0.47 5.04
CA ARG A 21 -17.58 -1.40 3.99
C ARG A 21 -17.39 -2.81 4.55
N ALA A 22 -16.75 -2.94 5.71
CA ALA A 22 -16.55 -4.22 6.39
C ALA A 22 -17.88 -4.94 6.70
N LEU A 23 -18.87 -4.22 7.22
CA LEU A 23 -20.20 -4.78 7.52
C LEU A 23 -20.88 -5.41 6.30
N ARG A 24 -20.60 -4.92 5.10
CA ARG A 24 -21.11 -5.50 3.85
C ARG A 24 -20.23 -6.62 3.30
N THR A 25 -18.92 -6.49 3.44
CA THR A 25 -17.96 -7.42 2.85
C THR A 25 -17.83 -8.72 3.65
N ILE A 26 -17.83 -8.64 4.98
CA ILE A 26 -17.65 -9.81 5.86
C ILE A 26 -18.68 -10.91 5.60
N PRO A 27 -20.01 -10.63 5.53
CA PRO A 27 -20.99 -11.67 5.24
C PRO A 27 -20.74 -12.40 3.93
N MET A 28 -20.39 -11.68 2.86
CA MET A 28 -20.05 -12.28 1.57
C MET A 28 -18.84 -13.22 1.66
N TYR A 29 -17.83 -12.83 2.42
CA TYR A 29 -16.63 -13.65 2.63
C TYR A 29 -16.87 -14.87 3.51
N VAL A 30 -17.86 -14.81 4.42
CA VAL A 30 -18.34 -16.00 5.15
C VAL A 30 -18.90 -17.02 4.18
N GLU A 31 -19.78 -16.62 3.26
CA GLU A 31 -20.36 -17.50 2.23
C GLU A 31 -19.27 -18.08 1.31
N ILE A 32 -18.33 -17.25 0.84
CA ILE A 32 -17.20 -17.68 0.01
C ILE A 32 -16.35 -18.73 0.76
N ALA A 33 -16.01 -18.49 2.02
CA ALA A 33 -15.21 -19.42 2.81
C ALA A 33 -15.91 -20.76 3.04
N GLN A 34 -17.23 -20.73 3.27
CA GLN A 34 -18.07 -21.94 3.39
C GLN A 34 -18.07 -22.73 2.08
N ALA A 35 -18.24 -22.05 0.94
CA ALA A 35 -18.19 -22.67 -0.38
C ALA A 35 -16.82 -23.29 -0.68
N ILE A 36 -15.73 -22.59 -0.38
CA ILE A 36 -14.37 -23.12 -0.55
C ILE A 36 -14.19 -24.37 0.31
N ARG A 37 -14.60 -24.36 1.58
CA ARG A 37 -14.53 -25.50 2.48
C ARG A 37 -15.30 -26.71 1.93
N ALA A 38 -16.48 -26.47 1.35
CA ALA A 38 -17.35 -27.54 0.84
C ALA A 38 -16.86 -28.13 -0.49
N TYR A 39 -16.39 -27.28 -1.41
CA TYR A 39 -16.16 -27.69 -2.81
C TYR A 39 -14.68 -27.74 -3.22
N ALA A 40 -13.82 -26.97 -2.56
CA ALA A 40 -12.42 -26.85 -2.94
C ALA A 40 -11.46 -26.69 -1.71
N PRO A 41 -11.53 -27.58 -0.70
CA PRO A 41 -10.84 -27.37 0.58
C PRO A 41 -9.31 -27.37 0.49
N LYS A 42 -8.76 -27.85 -0.63
CA LYS A 42 -7.29 -27.89 -0.85
C LYS A 42 -6.78 -26.75 -1.73
N ALA A 43 -7.66 -25.92 -2.25
CA ALA A 43 -7.30 -24.82 -3.14
C ALA A 43 -6.49 -23.74 -2.41
N TRP A 44 -5.56 -23.11 -3.14
CA TRP A 44 -4.97 -21.84 -2.75
C TRP A 44 -5.90 -20.70 -3.10
N VAL A 45 -6.09 -19.79 -2.15
CA VAL A 45 -6.91 -18.57 -2.33
C VAL A 45 -6.02 -17.35 -2.30
N ILE A 46 -5.97 -16.63 -3.39
CA ILE A 46 -5.24 -15.35 -3.51
C ILE A 46 -6.26 -14.22 -3.49
N ASN A 47 -6.28 -13.45 -2.42
CA ASN A 47 -7.23 -12.37 -2.26
C ASN A 47 -6.65 -11.02 -2.70
N TYR A 48 -7.33 -10.37 -3.63
CA TYR A 48 -7.06 -8.99 -4.05
C TYR A 48 -8.17 -8.01 -3.63
N THR A 49 -9.24 -8.52 -3.03
CA THR A 49 -10.39 -7.71 -2.63
C THR A 49 -10.09 -6.95 -1.35
N ASN A 50 -10.52 -5.70 -1.28
CA ASN A 50 -10.43 -4.84 -0.10
C ASN A 50 -11.78 -4.76 0.65
N PRO A 51 -11.72 -4.59 1.97
CA PRO A 51 -10.54 -4.47 2.85
C PRO A 51 -9.76 -5.79 2.97
N MET A 52 -8.56 -5.85 2.43
CA MET A 52 -7.82 -7.11 2.26
C MET A 52 -7.60 -7.86 3.57
N SER A 53 -7.15 -7.16 4.62
CA SER A 53 -6.89 -7.77 5.92
C SER A 53 -8.15 -8.37 6.54
N LEU A 54 -9.31 -7.71 6.40
CA LEU A 54 -10.59 -8.21 6.90
C LEU A 54 -11.08 -9.40 6.09
N CYS A 55 -10.93 -9.35 4.77
CA CYS A 55 -11.30 -10.45 3.88
C CYS A 55 -10.51 -11.72 4.24
N VAL A 56 -9.19 -11.62 4.30
CA VAL A 56 -8.32 -12.76 4.64
C VAL A 56 -8.59 -13.27 6.06
N LYS A 57 -8.75 -12.36 7.02
CA LYS A 57 -9.11 -12.74 8.41
C LYS A 57 -10.44 -13.49 8.46
N THR A 58 -11.43 -13.06 7.69
CA THR A 58 -12.75 -13.73 7.62
C THR A 58 -12.63 -15.14 7.03
N LEU A 59 -11.81 -15.32 5.97
CA LEU A 59 -11.55 -16.64 5.41
C LEU A 59 -11.01 -17.61 6.48
N TYR A 60 -9.98 -17.20 7.23
CA TYR A 60 -9.40 -18.01 8.30
C TYR A 60 -10.34 -18.21 9.49
N TYR A 61 -11.16 -17.22 9.82
CA TYR A 61 -12.15 -17.33 10.90
C TYR A 61 -13.19 -18.42 10.63
N VAL A 62 -13.65 -18.53 9.37
CA VAL A 62 -14.68 -19.51 8.95
C VAL A 62 -14.08 -20.88 8.64
N PHE A 63 -12.88 -20.88 8.06
CA PHE A 63 -12.18 -22.10 7.65
C PHE A 63 -10.69 -21.99 8.04
N PRO A 64 -10.30 -22.38 9.28
CA PRO A 64 -8.95 -22.21 9.80
C PRO A 64 -7.84 -22.89 8.98
N GLU A 65 -8.15 -24.00 8.30
CA GLU A 65 -7.22 -24.76 7.47
C GLU A 65 -7.07 -24.23 6.04
N ILE A 66 -7.77 -23.15 5.70
CA ILE A 66 -7.71 -22.57 4.37
C ILE A 66 -6.28 -22.12 4.02
N LYS A 67 -5.88 -22.34 2.79
CA LYS A 67 -4.61 -21.83 2.25
C LYS A 67 -4.86 -20.49 1.58
N ALA A 68 -4.87 -19.39 2.34
CA ALA A 68 -5.21 -18.08 1.82
C ALA A 68 -4.13 -17.04 2.16
N PHE A 69 -3.93 -16.10 1.24
CA PHE A 69 -3.15 -14.89 1.47
C PHE A 69 -3.68 -13.72 0.65
N GLY A 70 -3.37 -12.51 1.08
CA GLY A 70 -3.73 -11.29 0.36
C GLY A 70 -2.56 -10.71 -0.39
N CYS A 71 -2.83 -10.10 -1.53
CA CYS A 71 -1.84 -9.36 -2.33
C CYS A 71 -2.32 -7.94 -2.61
N CYS A 72 -1.37 -7.00 -2.59
CA CYS A 72 -1.58 -5.63 -3.01
C CYS A 72 -0.40 -5.16 -3.86
N HIS A 73 -0.64 -4.22 -4.76
CA HIS A 73 0.38 -3.67 -5.64
C HIS A 73 1.18 -2.50 -5.04
N GLU A 74 0.82 -2.00 -3.86
CA GLU A 74 1.41 -0.78 -3.28
C GLU A 74 2.91 -0.89 -2.99
N VAL A 75 3.38 -2.05 -2.53
CA VAL A 75 4.80 -2.33 -2.36
C VAL A 75 5.54 -2.13 -3.69
N PHE A 76 4.98 -2.67 -4.77
CA PHE A 76 5.54 -2.53 -6.12
C PHE A 76 5.47 -1.09 -6.64
N GLY A 77 4.40 -0.37 -6.32
CA GLY A 77 4.28 1.06 -6.61
C GLY A 77 5.40 1.86 -5.95
N THR A 78 5.67 1.62 -4.68
CA THR A 78 6.76 2.32 -3.98
C THR A 78 8.14 1.91 -4.47
N GLN A 79 8.36 0.64 -4.84
CA GLN A 79 9.60 0.25 -5.53
C GLN A 79 9.78 0.98 -6.88
N LYS A 80 8.70 1.27 -7.62
CA LYS A 80 8.76 2.09 -8.84
C LYS A 80 9.15 3.54 -8.55
N VAL A 81 8.63 4.12 -7.46
CA VAL A 81 9.05 5.45 -7.01
C VAL A 81 10.55 5.46 -6.69
N LEU A 82 11.04 4.49 -5.93
CA LEU A 82 12.47 4.34 -5.63
C LEU A 82 13.32 4.18 -6.88
N LYS A 83 12.83 3.39 -7.85
CA LYS A 83 13.44 3.26 -9.18
C LYS A 83 13.59 4.63 -9.86
N GLY A 84 12.50 5.38 -9.95
CA GLY A 84 12.51 6.70 -10.61
C GLY A 84 13.44 7.69 -9.92
N ILE A 85 13.45 7.70 -8.59
CA ILE A 85 14.37 8.53 -7.80
C ILE A 85 15.84 8.15 -8.10
N LEU A 86 16.15 6.86 -8.21
CA LEU A 86 17.50 6.41 -8.58
C LEU A 86 17.89 6.85 -10.01
N GLU A 87 16.99 6.69 -10.97
CA GLU A 87 17.23 7.09 -12.35
C GLU A 87 17.47 8.61 -12.44
N GLU A 88 16.68 9.40 -11.73
CA GLU A 88 16.79 10.86 -11.70
C GLU A 88 18.05 11.34 -10.98
N THR A 89 18.33 10.82 -9.78
CA THR A 89 19.42 11.33 -8.92
C THR A 89 20.79 10.81 -9.29
N MET A 90 20.89 9.58 -9.80
CA MET A 90 22.15 8.92 -10.14
C MET A 90 22.41 8.83 -11.66
N GLY A 91 21.45 9.27 -12.49
CA GLY A 91 21.57 9.15 -13.93
C GLY A 91 21.59 7.71 -14.44
N LEU A 92 21.10 6.76 -13.64
CA LEU A 92 21.04 5.37 -14.02
C LEU A 92 19.97 5.16 -15.11
N LYS A 93 20.23 4.20 -16.00
CA LYS A 93 19.25 3.80 -17.03
C LYS A 93 18.88 2.34 -16.83
N ASP A 94 17.65 2.02 -17.24
CA ASP A 94 17.13 0.64 -17.23
C ASP A 94 17.15 -0.03 -15.85
N VAL A 95 16.95 0.73 -14.78
CA VAL A 95 16.74 0.18 -13.44
C VAL A 95 15.49 -0.68 -13.46
N LYS A 96 15.59 -1.93 -13.06
CA LYS A 96 14.43 -2.80 -12.93
C LYS A 96 13.88 -2.72 -11.51
N ARG A 97 12.56 -2.65 -11.39
CA ARG A 97 11.87 -2.67 -10.08
C ARG A 97 12.28 -3.90 -9.25
N GLU A 98 12.43 -5.03 -9.91
CA GLU A 98 12.79 -6.33 -9.31
C GLU A 98 14.20 -6.33 -8.68
N ASP A 99 15.08 -5.45 -9.11
CA ASP A 99 16.42 -5.29 -8.54
C ASP A 99 16.42 -4.46 -7.24
N ILE A 100 15.30 -3.81 -6.90
CA ILE A 100 15.15 -3.05 -5.67
C ILE A 100 14.67 -4.00 -4.58
N GLN A 101 15.56 -4.31 -3.66
CA GLN A 101 15.27 -5.14 -2.50
C GLN A 101 14.73 -4.29 -1.37
N VAL A 102 13.67 -4.75 -0.75
CA VAL A 102 13.01 -4.08 0.39
C VAL A 102 12.64 -5.09 1.47
N ASN A 103 12.68 -4.65 2.73
CA ASN A 103 12.04 -5.36 3.81
C ASN A 103 10.70 -4.68 4.12
N VAL A 104 9.61 -5.47 4.16
CA VAL A 104 8.23 -4.96 4.28
C VAL A 104 7.68 -5.28 5.65
N LEU A 105 7.26 -4.26 6.38
CA LEU A 105 6.65 -4.35 7.70
C LEU A 105 5.24 -3.77 7.68
N GLY A 106 4.38 -4.20 8.62
CA GLY A 106 3.04 -3.65 8.82
C GLY A 106 1.92 -4.48 8.20
N ILE A 107 0.80 -3.82 7.95
CA ILE A 107 -0.43 -4.43 7.41
C ILE A 107 -0.80 -3.79 6.07
N ASN A 108 -1.68 -4.44 5.31
CA ASN A 108 -2.14 -3.90 4.02
C ASN A 108 -2.65 -2.46 4.15
N HIS A 109 -2.27 -1.62 3.20
CA HIS A 109 -2.48 -0.17 3.13
C HIS A 109 -1.79 0.64 4.23
N PHE A 110 -1.04 -0.01 5.12
CA PHE A 110 -0.22 0.62 6.14
C PHE A 110 1.11 -0.13 6.30
N THR A 111 1.80 -0.30 5.18
CA THR A 111 3.09 -0.98 5.08
C THR A 111 4.24 0.01 5.01
N TRP A 112 5.40 -0.42 5.51
CA TRP A 112 6.61 0.38 5.64
C TRP A 112 7.82 -0.42 5.25
N PHE A 113 8.86 0.26 4.75
CA PHE A 113 10.18 -0.32 4.55
C PHE A 113 11.14 0.23 5.60
N ASP A 114 11.82 -0.65 6.31
CA ASP A 114 12.95 -0.35 7.19
C ASP A 114 14.29 -0.65 6.52
N TYR A 115 14.23 -1.23 5.32
CA TYR A 115 15.36 -1.51 4.45
C TYR A 115 14.96 -1.35 2.99
N ALA A 116 15.82 -0.68 2.21
CA ALA A 116 15.70 -0.61 0.76
C ALA A 116 17.09 -0.51 0.14
N SER A 117 17.38 -1.35 -0.86
CA SER A 117 18.66 -1.32 -1.55
C SER A 117 18.55 -1.62 -3.04
N TYR A 118 19.53 -1.16 -3.82
CA TYR A 118 19.70 -1.47 -5.22
C TYR A 118 21.14 -1.91 -5.47
N LYS A 119 21.35 -3.18 -5.84
CA LYS A 119 22.70 -3.75 -6.11
C LYS A 119 23.72 -3.44 -5.00
N GLY A 120 23.29 -3.52 -3.73
CA GLY A 120 24.11 -3.23 -2.57
C GLY A 120 24.22 -1.76 -2.16
N ILE A 121 23.62 -0.84 -2.92
CA ILE A 121 23.54 0.58 -2.58
C ILE A 121 22.34 0.76 -1.63
N ASP A 122 22.59 1.36 -0.45
CA ASP A 122 21.52 1.75 0.47
C ASP A 122 20.73 2.94 -0.11
N LEU A 123 19.42 2.79 -0.21
CA LEU A 123 18.54 3.81 -0.79
C LEU A 123 18.07 4.85 0.23
N PHE A 124 18.22 4.62 1.52
CA PHE A 124 17.75 5.55 2.55
C PHE A 124 18.41 6.92 2.49
N PRO A 125 19.75 7.04 2.34
CA PRO A 125 20.39 8.34 2.19
C PRO A 125 19.93 9.10 0.93
N ILE A 126 19.75 8.39 -0.18
CA ILE A 126 19.29 8.95 -1.46
C ILE A 126 17.84 9.44 -1.32
N TYR A 127 16.97 8.60 -0.76
CA TYR A 127 15.58 8.94 -0.53
C TYR A 127 15.44 10.12 0.43
N ARG A 128 16.24 10.18 1.50
CA ARG A 128 16.28 11.31 2.45
C ARG A 128 16.57 12.61 1.75
N LYS A 129 17.63 12.65 0.94
CA LYS A 129 17.99 13.84 0.18
C LYS A 129 16.87 14.26 -0.76
N TYR A 130 16.32 13.31 -1.51
CA TYR A 130 15.23 13.55 -2.45
C TYR A 130 13.97 14.11 -1.77
N THR A 131 13.57 13.54 -0.64
CA THR A 131 12.37 14.00 0.10
C THR A 131 12.52 15.40 0.72
N GLU A 132 13.74 15.85 1.03
CA GLU A 132 14.01 17.22 1.47
C GLU A 132 13.95 18.21 0.30
N GLU A 133 14.52 17.82 -0.86
CA GLU A 133 14.54 18.67 -2.06
C GLU A 133 13.15 18.82 -2.68
N HIS A 134 12.30 17.78 -2.57
CA HIS A 134 10.97 17.70 -3.18
C HIS A 134 9.81 17.70 -2.15
N LYS A 135 9.98 18.39 -1.04
CA LYS A 135 8.96 18.42 0.02
C LYS A 135 7.64 19.07 -0.38
N GLU A 136 7.67 20.01 -1.34
CA GLU A 136 6.49 20.77 -1.78
C GLU A 136 5.84 20.18 -3.04
N ASP A 137 6.64 19.65 -3.97
CA ASP A 137 6.19 19.16 -5.28
C ASP A 137 6.10 17.62 -5.34
N GLY A 138 6.75 16.93 -4.42
CA GLY A 138 6.73 15.47 -4.33
C GLY A 138 7.40 14.78 -5.51
N TYR A 139 6.94 13.55 -5.81
CA TYR A 139 7.39 12.77 -6.96
C TYR A 139 6.24 12.54 -7.92
N LYS A 140 6.43 12.81 -9.21
CA LYS A 140 5.44 12.56 -10.26
C LYS A 140 5.91 11.42 -11.15
N GLU A 141 5.13 10.36 -11.22
CA GLU A 141 5.41 9.25 -12.14
C GLU A 141 5.36 9.72 -13.59
N ALA A 142 6.40 9.41 -14.36
CA ALA A 142 6.50 9.76 -15.77
C ALA A 142 5.49 8.98 -16.65
N ASP A 143 5.05 7.82 -16.17
CA ASP A 143 4.18 6.91 -16.90
C ASP A 143 2.71 7.34 -16.78
N LYS A 144 2.16 7.86 -17.86
CA LYS A 144 0.74 8.27 -17.95
C LYS A 144 -0.13 7.11 -18.40
N ASN A 145 -0.38 6.16 -17.50
CA ASN A 145 -1.42 5.16 -17.73
C ASN A 145 -2.75 5.59 -17.09
N TRP A 146 -3.85 4.89 -17.42
CA TRP A 146 -5.18 5.22 -16.91
C TRP A 146 -5.27 5.19 -15.38
N ALA A 147 -4.52 4.30 -14.73
CA ALA A 147 -4.49 4.19 -13.27
C ALA A 147 -3.80 5.41 -12.64
N ASN A 148 -2.66 5.83 -13.18
CA ASN A 148 -1.93 7.01 -12.69
C ASN A 148 -2.71 8.31 -12.95
N SER A 149 -3.45 8.42 -14.07
CA SER A 149 -4.29 9.58 -14.35
C SER A 149 -5.54 9.64 -13.45
N THR A 150 -6.07 8.50 -13.03
CA THR A 150 -7.25 8.42 -12.17
C THR A 150 -6.90 8.54 -10.68
N PHE A 151 -5.72 8.06 -10.29
CA PHE A 151 -5.23 8.02 -8.92
C PHE A 151 -3.91 8.80 -8.76
N GLU A 152 -3.84 9.95 -9.42
CA GLU A 152 -2.65 10.81 -9.34
C GLU A 152 -2.23 11.04 -7.88
N CYS A 153 -0.96 10.79 -7.58
CA CYS A 153 -0.38 10.91 -6.26
C CYS A 153 1.00 11.55 -6.38
N ALA A 154 1.21 12.64 -5.66
CA ALA A 154 2.50 13.31 -5.62
C ALA A 154 3.43 12.75 -4.52
N HIS A 155 2.99 11.77 -3.74
CA HIS A 155 3.76 11.14 -2.66
C HIS A 155 4.23 12.09 -1.55
N ILE A 156 3.56 13.24 -1.37
CA ILE A 156 3.92 14.29 -0.39
C ILE A 156 3.74 13.78 1.05
N VAL A 157 2.63 13.09 1.32
CA VAL A 157 2.37 12.49 2.66
C VAL A 157 3.44 11.45 2.98
N LYS A 158 3.77 10.59 2.02
CA LYS A 158 4.83 9.59 2.15
C LYS A 158 6.19 10.24 2.47
N PHE A 159 6.52 11.34 1.82
CA PHE A 159 7.75 12.09 2.05
C PHE A 159 7.76 12.76 3.43
N ASP A 160 6.65 13.35 3.85
CA ASP A 160 6.52 13.95 5.18
C ASP A 160 6.67 12.89 6.28
N LEU A 161 6.03 11.74 6.13
CA LEU A 161 6.16 10.63 7.07
C LEU A 161 7.59 10.10 7.15
N PHE A 162 8.30 10.03 6.02
CA PHE A 162 9.71 9.63 6.03
C PHE A 162 10.57 10.62 6.81
N ARG A 163 10.39 11.93 6.63
CA ARG A 163 11.12 12.96 7.39
C ARG A 163 10.85 12.85 8.89
N LYS A 164 9.61 12.50 9.27
CA LYS A 164 9.21 12.36 10.67
C LYS A 164 9.72 11.08 11.34
N TYR A 165 9.63 9.96 10.64
CA TYR A 165 9.83 8.64 11.24
C TYR A 165 11.08 7.90 10.74
N GLY A 166 11.69 8.32 9.65
CA GLY A 166 12.86 7.68 9.06
C GLY A 166 12.58 6.32 8.40
N LEU A 167 11.32 6.00 8.15
CA LEU A 167 10.87 4.78 7.48
C LEU A 167 10.16 5.14 6.18
N ILE A 168 10.36 4.35 5.12
CA ILE A 168 9.70 4.59 3.84
C ILE A 168 8.30 3.99 3.90
N ALA A 169 7.26 4.83 3.85
CA ALA A 169 5.89 4.35 3.74
C ALA A 169 5.68 3.69 2.37
N ALA A 170 5.21 2.46 2.36
CA ALA A 170 5.00 1.69 1.13
C ALA A 170 3.59 1.83 0.56
N ALA A 171 2.62 2.18 1.39
CA ALA A 171 1.26 2.46 0.96
C ALA A 171 1.14 3.81 0.22
N GLY A 172 0.09 3.99 -0.57
CA GLY A 172 -0.22 5.27 -1.21
C GLY A 172 -0.68 6.33 -0.20
N ASP A 173 -0.46 7.61 -0.51
CA ASP A 173 -0.78 8.74 0.37
C ASP A 173 -2.22 8.70 0.89
N ARG A 174 -3.19 8.39 0.02
CA ARG A 174 -4.62 8.30 0.39
C ARG A 174 -4.90 7.26 1.46
N HIS A 175 -4.19 6.14 1.44
CA HIS A 175 -4.32 5.10 2.45
C HIS A 175 -3.59 5.47 3.73
N LEU A 176 -2.41 6.09 3.62
CA LEU A 176 -1.66 6.55 4.79
C LEU A 176 -2.47 7.51 5.66
N VAL A 177 -3.13 8.51 5.05
CA VAL A 177 -4.00 9.45 5.79
C VAL A 177 -5.25 8.79 6.36
N GLU A 178 -5.71 7.68 5.79
CA GLU A 178 -6.82 6.90 6.34
C GLU A 178 -6.45 6.25 7.69
N PHE A 179 -5.21 5.80 7.84
CA PHE A 179 -4.69 5.17 9.06
C PHE A 179 -4.10 6.18 10.06
N MET A 180 -3.69 7.35 9.59
CA MET A 180 -3.03 8.38 10.40
C MET A 180 -3.82 9.69 10.34
N PRO A 181 -4.87 9.86 11.14
CA PRO A 181 -5.63 11.11 11.17
C PRO A 181 -4.72 12.29 11.58
N GLY A 182 -4.86 13.43 10.89
CA GLY A 182 -4.05 14.62 11.12
C GLY A 182 -2.73 14.66 10.32
N VAL A 183 -2.55 13.75 9.37
CA VAL A 183 -1.45 13.77 8.39
C VAL A 183 -2.06 14.01 7.00
N GLY A 184 -1.64 15.07 6.30
CA GLY A 184 -2.14 15.46 4.98
C GLY A 184 -2.58 16.89 4.94
#